data_846806d7b8171181aee6abb5573784a4
#
_entry.id   846806d7b8171181aee6abb5573784a4
#
_cell.length_a   1.000
_cell.length_b   1.000
_cell.length_c   1.000
_cell.angle_alpha   90.00
_cell.angle_beta   90.00
_cell.angle_gamma   90.00
#
_symmetry.space_group_name_H-M   'P 1'
#
loop_
_entity.id
_entity.type
_entity.pdbx_description
1 polymer ?
#
loop_
_entity_poly.entity_id
_entity_poly.type
_entity_poly.pdbx_seq_one_letter_code
_entity_poly.pdbx_strand_id
1 'polypeptide(L)'
;KIFSNLKLRGGWGRVGNQNIDNDATLTLLGQSDYVFGTTPGRVSGTMVSGVGNNLLKWETVEDWNVGVDMSFLDSRLDMTFEYFQKKSSDMLYQKQNIFAIGYPDWNSTVWMNIGSMKASGWELSLNWHDKVADFRYNVGVNLSAVKNKAVKFSGDGPIQTGGFNSDQIIRNEDGGLISRFYGYVADGIFQNWDEVYAHTNENGKLV
;
A
#
# COMPACT_ATOMS: atom_id res chain seq x y z
N LYS A 1 20.05 22.34 36.71
CA LYS A 1 19.39 21.00 36.49
C LYS A 1 19.51 20.64 35.00
N ILE A 2 19.96 19.42 34.71
CA ILE A 2 20.07 18.99 33.29
C ILE A 2 18.69 18.83 32.67
N PHE A 3 17.77 18.19 33.37
CA PHE A 3 16.38 18.02 32.94
C PHE A 3 15.48 19.05 33.64
N SER A 4 14.68 19.77 32.82
CA SER A 4 13.63 20.67 33.29
C SER A 4 12.27 19.96 33.28
N ASN A 5 12.06 19.08 32.34
CA ASN A 5 10.87 18.25 32.23
C ASN A 5 11.19 16.90 31.58
N LEU A 6 10.48 15.86 31.99
CA LEU A 6 10.51 14.53 31.37
C LEU A 6 9.13 13.91 31.45
N LYS A 7 8.56 13.56 30.26
CA LYS A 7 7.26 12.91 30.17
C LYS A 7 7.36 11.73 29.21
N LEU A 8 6.92 10.58 29.67
CA LEU A 8 6.77 9.37 28.84
C LEU A 8 5.32 9.26 28.36
N ARG A 9 5.14 8.85 27.12
CA ARG A 9 3.85 8.62 26.48
C ARG A 9 3.83 7.22 25.87
N GLY A 10 2.66 6.60 25.88
CA GLY A 10 2.41 5.37 25.17
C GLY A 10 0.94 5.30 24.77
N GLY A 11 0.68 4.82 23.59
CA GLY A 11 -0.66 4.65 23.06
C GLY A 11 -0.79 3.35 22.29
N TRP A 12 -1.97 2.78 22.34
CA TRP A 12 -2.38 1.67 21.50
C TRP A 12 -3.85 1.84 21.14
N GLY A 13 -4.16 1.54 19.87
CA GLY A 13 -5.53 1.60 19.39
C GLY A 13 -5.76 0.61 18.26
N ARG A 14 -7.02 0.23 18.09
CA ARG A 14 -7.48 -0.60 16.98
C ARG A 14 -8.77 -0.03 16.43
N VAL A 15 -8.81 0.16 15.10
CA VAL A 15 -9.98 0.68 14.39
C VAL A 15 -10.33 -0.23 13.23
N GLY A 16 -11.62 -0.31 12.91
CA GLY A 16 -12.14 -1.04 11.76
C GLY A 16 -12.48 -0.06 10.64
N ASN A 17 -12.26 -0.49 9.39
CA ASN A 17 -12.69 0.20 8.18
C ASN A 17 -13.58 -0.73 7.37
N GLN A 18 -14.76 -0.23 6.98
CA GLN A 18 -15.74 -0.95 6.17
C GLN A 18 -16.17 -0.12 4.96
N ASN A 19 -15.29 0.69 4.42
CA ASN A 19 -15.59 1.56 3.28
C ASN A 19 -15.66 0.75 1.99
N ILE A 20 -16.76 0.02 1.83
CA ILE A 20 -17.14 -0.80 0.66
C ILE A 20 -18.63 -0.61 0.38
N ASP A 21 -19.07 -1.04 -0.79
CA ASP A 21 -20.47 -1.02 -1.17
C ASP A 21 -21.32 -1.90 -0.22
N ASN A 22 -22.53 -1.43 0.10
CA ASN A 22 -23.41 -2.14 1.06
C ASN A 22 -23.85 -3.52 0.54
N ASP A 23 -23.84 -3.72 -0.76
CA ASP A 23 -24.21 -4.95 -1.44
C ASP A 23 -23.01 -5.84 -1.82
N ALA A 24 -21.80 -5.48 -1.41
CA ALA A 24 -20.57 -6.21 -1.71
C ALA A 24 -20.59 -7.69 -1.26
N THR A 25 -21.49 -8.04 -0.33
CA THR A 25 -21.69 -9.42 0.15
C THR A 25 -22.72 -10.19 -0.67
N LEU A 26 -23.50 -9.52 -1.53
CA LEU A 26 -24.62 -10.09 -2.27
C LEU A 26 -24.25 -10.35 -3.73
N THR A 27 -24.66 -11.51 -4.23
CA THR A 27 -24.61 -11.76 -5.67
C THR A 27 -25.85 -11.15 -6.33
N LEU A 28 -25.62 -10.20 -7.22
CA LEU A 28 -26.66 -9.45 -7.90
C LEU A 28 -26.99 -10.08 -9.26
N LEU A 29 -28.25 -10.01 -9.64
CA LEU A 29 -28.74 -10.42 -10.95
C LEU A 29 -29.11 -9.19 -11.76
N GLY A 30 -28.72 -9.19 -13.03
CA GLY A 30 -29.05 -8.16 -14.01
C GLY A 30 -29.73 -8.74 -15.23
N GLN A 31 -30.32 -7.86 -16.04
CA GLN A 31 -30.93 -8.23 -17.29
C GLN A 31 -29.86 -8.33 -18.38
N SER A 32 -29.94 -9.37 -19.20
CA SER A 32 -29.11 -9.56 -20.39
C SER A 32 -29.97 -10.06 -21.51
N ASP A 33 -29.85 -9.43 -22.66
CA ASP A 33 -30.63 -9.79 -23.85
C ASP A 33 -29.76 -10.61 -24.79
N TYR A 34 -30.36 -11.59 -25.42
CA TYR A 34 -29.76 -12.40 -26.46
C TYR A 34 -30.67 -12.51 -27.67
N VAL A 35 -30.09 -12.78 -28.82
CA VAL A 35 -30.82 -12.92 -30.06
C VAL A 35 -30.95 -14.40 -30.42
N PHE A 36 -32.18 -14.88 -30.52
CA PHE A 36 -32.52 -16.27 -30.87
C PHE A 36 -33.38 -16.37 -32.13
N GLY A 37 -33.32 -17.55 -32.77
CA GLY A 37 -34.21 -17.97 -33.84
C GLY A 37 -33.66 -17.71 -35.23
N THR A 38 -34.31 -18.33 -36.21
CA THR A 38 -34.03 -18.16 -37.66
C THR A 38 -34.43 -16.79 -38.19
N THR A 39 -35.44 -16.17 -37.56
CA THR A 39 -35.75 -14.74 -37.69
C THR A 39 -35.24 -14.09 -36.40
N PRO A 40 -34.14 -13.33 -36.46
CA PRO A 40 -33.49 -12.82 -35.23
C PRO A 40 -34.46 -11.98 -34.41
N GLY A 41 -34.77 -12.44 -33.22
CA GLY A 41 -35.58 -11.73 -32.22
C GLY A 41 -34.82 -11.56 -30.92
N ARG A 42 -34.92 -10.37 -30.32
CA ARG A 42 -34.33 -10.08 -29.02
C ARG A 42 -35.14 -10.73 -27.91
N VAL A 43 -34.50 -11.59 -27.12
CA VAL A 43 -35.11 -12.25 -25.97
C VAL A 43 -34.37 -11.81 -24.72
N SER A 44 -35.15 -11.36 -23.74
CA SER A 44 -34.62 -10.92 -22.46
C SER A 44 -34.35 -12.10 -21.54
N GLY A 45 -33.16 -12.14 -20.96
CA GLY A 45 -32.72 -13.13 -19.99
C GLY A 45 -32.18 -12.50 -18.74
N THR A 46 -31.74 -13.33 -17.80
CA THR A 46 -31.14 -12.90 -16.55
C THR A 46 -29.73 -13.47 -16.44
N MET A 47 -28.80 -12.64 -16.01
CA MET A 47 -27.42 -13.05 -15.73
C MET A 47 -26.94 -12.52 -14.39
N VAL A 48 -25.85 -13.05 -13.90
CA VAL A 48 -25.16 -12.48 -12.74
C VAL A 48 -24.55 -11.13 -13.15
N SER A 49 -24.90 -10.06 -12.46
CA SER A 49 -24.40 -8.69 -12.68
C SER A 49 -23.40 -8.21 -11.65
N GLY A 50 -23.26 -8.95 -10.55
CA GLY A 50 -22.25 -8.70 -9.51
C GLY A 50 -22.02 -9.95 -8.70
N VAL A 51 -20.77 -10.25 -8.40
CA VAL A 51 -20.38 -11.39 -7.55
C VAL A 51 -20.12 -10.88 -6.16
N GLY A 52 -20.97 -11.31 -5.19
CA GLY A 52 -20.80 -10.98 -3.81
C GLY A 52 -19.85 -11.93 -3.07
N ASN A 53 -19.31 -11.47 -1.97
CA ASN A 53 -18.49 -12.28 -1.08
C ASN A 53 -19.02 -12.21 0.35
N ASN A 54 -19.68 -13.25 0.79
CA ASN A 54 -20.27 -13.35 2.13
C ASN A 54 -19.24 -13.60 3.25
N LEU A 55 -17.97 -13.77 2.91
CA LEU A 55 -16.87 -13.94 3.86
C LEU A 55 -16.15 -12.63 4.20
N LEU A 56 -16.64 -11.50 3.67
CA LEU A 56 -16.04 -10.21 3.92
C LEU A 56 -16.01 -9.86 5.42
N LYS A 57 -14.88 -9.32 5.82
CA LYS A 57 -14.61 -8.78 7.16
C LYS A 57 -14.20 -7.33 7.06
N TRP A 58 -14.30 -6.62 8.16
CA TRP A 58 -13.75 -5.27 8.25
C TRP A 58 -12.22 -5.31 8.15
N GLU A 59 -11.67 -4.41 7.39
CA GLU A 59 -10.25 -4.11 7.46
C GLU A 59 -9.95 -3.58 8.86
N THR A 60 -8.87 -4.05 9.45
CA THR A 60 -8.47 -3.66 10.80
C THR A 60 -7.13 -2.94 10.76
N VAL A 61 -7.08 -1.77 11.38
CA VAL A 61 -5.84 -1.02 11.59
C VAL A 61 -5.53 -1.00 13.08
N GLU A 62 -4.38 -1.55 13.42
CA GLU A 62 -3.82 -1.56 14.77
C GLU A 62 -2.60 -0.64 14.80
N ASP A 63 -2.57 0.28 15.75
CA ASP A 63 -1.53 1.27 15.91
C ASP A 63 -1.05 1.29 17.36
N TRP A 64 0.27 1.35 17.55
CA TRP A 64 0.87 1.62 18.83
C TRP A 64 2.03 2.60 18.69
N ASN A 65 2.20 3.45 19.68
CA ASN A 65 3.27 4.40 19.76
C ASN A 65 3.86 4.51 21.16
N VAL A 66 5.12 4.89 21.21
CA VAL A 66 5.83 5.22 22.44
C VAL A 66 6.64 6.46 22.18
N GLY A 67 6.52 7.43 23.07
CA GLY A 67 7.19 8.71 22.94
C GLY A 67 7.76 9.23 24.25
N VAL A 68 8.69 10.14 24.13
CA VAL A 68 9.29 10.86 25.24
C VAL A 68 9.38 12.34 24.89
N ASP A 69 8.88 13.17 25.81
CA ASP A 69 9.00 14.62 25.75
C ASP A 69 10.00 15.04 26.85
N MET A 70 11.00 15.78 26.46
CA MET A 70 12.06 16.23 27.36
C MET A 70 12.33 17.71 27.17
N SER A 71 12.58 18.41 28.28
CA SER A 71 13.08 19.79 28.25
C SER A 71 14.39 19.86 29.03
N PHE A 72 15.36 20.56 28.48
CA PHE A 72 16.70 20.72 29.02
C PHE A 72 17.06 22.19 29.18
N LEU A 73 18.10 22.46 30.02
CA LEU A 73 18.71 23.76 30.15
C LEU A 73 17.71 24.86 30.50
N ASP A 74 16.93 24.64 31.56
CA ASP A 74 15.87 25.56 32.00
C ASP A 74 14.85 25.85 30.90
N SER A 75 14.48 24.75 30.20
CA SER A 75 13.52 24.74 29.06
C SER A 75 13.97 25.55 27.84
N ARG A 76 15.26 25.72 27.61
CA ARG A 76 15.77 26.31 26.37
C ARG A 76 15.79 25.32 25.20
N LEU A 77 15.94 24.03 25.50
CA LEU A 77 15.87 22.97 24.50
C LEU A 77 14.72 22.03 24.82
N ASP A 78 13.73 21.99 23.94
CA ASP A 78 12.67 21.01 23.96
C ASP A 78 12.96 19.93 22.92
N MET A 79 12.81 18.67 23.33
CA MET A 79 12.99 17.50 22.50
C MET A 79 11.77 16.59 22.62
N THR A 80 11.21 16.20 21.50
CA THR A 80 10.19 15.15 21.41
C THR A 80 10.71 14.04 20.52
N PHE A 81 10.72 12.83 21.04
CA PHE A 81 11.01 11.63 20.24
C PHE A 81 9.83 10.67 20.34
N GLU A 82 9.42 10.14 19.18
CA GLU A 82 8.35 9.16 19.09
C GLU A 82 8.75 8.02 18.16
N TYR A 83 8.42 6.80 18.55
CA TYR A 83 8.46 5.62 17.71
C TYR A 83 7.05 5.06 17.59
N PHE A 84 6.64 4.73 16.37
CA PHE A 84 5.32 4.17 16.09
C PHE A 84 5.37 2.96 15.17
N GLN A 85 4.36 2.11 15.30
CA GLN A 85 4.12 1.01 14.38
C GLN A 85 2.63 0.87 14.13
N LYS A 86 2.27 0.86 12.85
CA LYS A 86 0.92 0.64 12.35
C LYS A 86 0.87 -0.65 11.55
N LYS A 87 -0.16 -1.47 11.78
CA LYS A 87 -0.42 -2.71 11.03
C LYS A 87 -1.84 -2.70 10.52
N SER A 88 -2.00 -2.78 9.20
CA SER A 88 -3.29 -3.03 8.55
C SER A 88 -3.40 -4.53 8.25
N SER A 89 -4.53 -5.12 8.58
CA SER A 89 -4.83 -6.53 8.38
C SER A 89 -6.20 -6.66 7.72
N ASP A 90 -6.42 -7.75 7.00
CA ASP A 90 -7.66 -8.02 6.28
C ASP A 90 -8.04 -6.86 5.34
N MET A 91 -7.04 -6.29 4.65
CA MET A 91 -7.25 -5.14 3.76
C MET A 91 -8.29 -5.46 2.70
N LEU A 92 -9.22 -4.55 2.51
CA LEU A 92 -10.28 -4.66 1.52
C LEU A 92 -9.74 -4.29 0.14
N TYR A 93 -9.85 -5.21 -0.80
CA TYR A 93 -9.33 -5.06 -2.16
C TYR A 93 -10.34 -5.60 -3.18
N GLN A 94 -10.49 -4.89 -4.28
CA GLN A 94 -11.27 -5.36 -5.44
C GLN A 94 -10.37 -6.20 -6.35
N LYS A 95 -10.56 -7.51 -6.31
CA LYS A 95 -9.85 -8.44 -7.20
C LYS A 95 -10.66 -8.64 -8.48
N GLN A 96 -9.98 -8.61 -9.62
CA GLN A 96 -10.60 -8.93 -10.90
C GLN A 96 -11.07 -10.39 -10.91
N ASN A 97 -12.30 -10.62 -11.36
CA ASN A 97 -12.87 -11.95 -11.46
C ASN A 97 -12.19 -12.80 -12.52
N ILE A 98 -12.20 -14.09 -12.32
CA ILE A 98 -11.74 -15.09 -13.29
C ILE A 98 -12.88 -15.35 -14.26
N PHE A 99 -12.64 -15.25 -15.57
CA PHE A 99 -13.64 -15.53 -16.61
C PHE A 99 -14.29 -16.92 -16.51
N ALA A 100 -13.59 -17.89 -15.91
CA ALA A 100 -14.08 -19.26 -15.73
C ALA A 100 -15.37 -19.37 -14.90
N ILE A 101 -15.75 -18.33 -14.13
CA ILE A 101 -17.01 -18.31 -13.38
C ILE A 101 -18.22 -17.90 -14.24
N GLY A 102 -18.01 -17.64 -15.54
CA GLY A 102 -19.12 -17.32 -16.47
C GLY A 102 -19.64 -15.89 -16.39
N TYR A 103 -18.96 -15.00 -15.72
CA TYR A 103 -19.31 -13.59 -15.67
C TYR A 103 -18.73 -12.85 -16.89
N PRO A 104 -19.57 -12.22 -17.74
CA PRO A 104 -19.13 -11.73 -19.05
C PRO A 104 -18.46 -10.36 -19.04
N ASP A 105 -18.37 -9.68 -17.89
CA ASP A 105 -17.79 -8.35 -17.84
C ASP A 105 -16.27 -8.39 -17.54
N TRP A 106 -15.50 -7.83 -18.47
CA TRP A 106 -14.04 -7.69 -18.36
C TRP A 106 -13.59 -6.87 -17.15
N ASN A 107 -14.45 -5.98 -16.66
CA ASN A 107 -14.18 -5.12 -15.52
C ASN A 107 -14.79 -5.64 -14.22
N SER A 108 -15.37 -6.84 -14.23
CA SER A 108 -15.99 -7.37 -13.03
C SER A 108 -14.95 -7.63 -11.94
N THR A 109 -15.22 -7.11 -10.76
CA THR A 109 -14.40 -7.28 -9.58
C THR A 109 -15.20 -7.86 -8.43
N VAL A 110 -14.52 -8.52 -7.52
CA VAL A 110 -15.09 -9.00 -6.26
C VAL A 110 -14.30 -8.44 -5.09
N TRP A 111 -15.00 -7.96 -4.08
CA TRP A 111 -14.38 -7.54 -2.84
C TRP A 111 -13.83 -8.74 -2.07
N MET A 112 -12.60 -8.64 -1.62
CA MET A 112 -11.94 -9.66 -0.83
C MET A 112 -11.08 -9.01 0.27
N ASN A 113 -10.94 -9.71 1.38
CA ASN A 113 -9.94 -9.35 2.39
C ASN A 113 -8.61 -9.97 1.99
N ILE A 114 -7.78 -9.20 1.32
CA ILE A 114 -6.47 -9.66 0.86
C ILE A 114 -5.41 -8.73 1.38
N GLY A 115 -4.42 -9.34 2.00
CA GLY A 115 -3.23 -8.64 2.34
C GLY A 115 -3.21 -8.04 3.73
N SER A 116 -2.01 -7.73 4.09
CA SER A 116 -1.67 -6.99 5.29
C SER A 116 -0.42 -6.16 5.03
N MET A 117 -0.36 -5.01 5.64
CA MET A 117 0.80 -4.13 5.57
C MET A 117 1.22 -3.68 6.95
N LYS A 118 2.49 -3.33 7.07
CA LYS A 118 3.08 -2.78 8.28
C LYS A 118 3.85 -1.52 7.92
N ALA A 119 3.61 -0.45 8.69
CA ALA A 119 4.42 0.75 8.67
C ALA A 119 5.04 0.93 10.04
N SER A 120 6.29 1.32 10.10
CA SER A 120 6.98 1.68 11.35
C SER A 120 7.91 2.85 11.09
N GLY A 121 8.03 3.71 12.06
CA GLY A 121 8.85 4.90 11.93
C GLY A 121 9.18 5.54 13.24
N TRP A 122 10.01 6.57 13.16
CA TRP A 122 10.34 7.42 14.27
C TRP A 122 10.30 8.88 13.83
N GLU A 123 10.01 9.73 14.80
CA GLU A 123 9.99 11.18 14.64
C GLU A 123 10.79 11.82 15.77
N LEU A 124 11.58 12.81 15.43
CA LEU A 124 12.36 13.62 16.36
C LEU A 124 12.11 15.08 16.06
N SER A 125 11.64 15.80 17.06
CA SER A 125 11.50 17.24 17.04
C SER A 125 12.43 17.86 18.07
N LEU A 126 13.25 18.80 17.64
CA LEU A 126 14.12 19.58 18.49
C LEU A 126 13.74 21.05 18.32
N ASN A 127 13.57 21.73 19.42
CA ASN A 127 13.24 23.15 19.43
C ASN A 127 14.12 23.88 20.43
N TRP A 128 14.96 24.78 19.92
CA TRP A 128 15.81 25.63 20.72
C TRP A 128 15.26 27.03 20.79
N HIS A 129 15.07 27.57 21.98
CA HIS A 129 14.66 28.96 22.18
C HIS A 129 15.53 29.62 23.22
N ASP A 130 15.94 30.84 22.92
CA ASP A 130 16.78 31.60 23.83
C ASP A 130 16.59 33.12 23.64
N LYS A 131 17.20 33.89 24.53
CA LYS A 131 17.19 35.35 24.52
C LYS A 131 18.59 35.87 24.72
N VAL A 132 19.06 36.75 23.84
CA VAL A 132 20.29 37.49 23.97
C VAL A 132 19.97 38.99 24.00
N ALA A 133 20.14 39.61 25.17
CA ALA A 133 19.65 40.97 25.45
C ALA A 133 18.13 41.10 25.16
N ASP A 134 17.72 41.91 24.21
CA ASP A 134 16.32 42.08 23.84
C ASP A 134 15.93 41.20 22.63
N PHE A 135 16.89 40.52 22.00
CA PHE A 135 16.64 39.65 20.85
C PHE A 135 16.24 38.25 21.34
N ARG A 136 15.02 37.84 20.97
CA ARG A 136 14.49 36.46 21.19
C ARG A 136 14.50 35.70 19.89
N TYR A 137 14.98 34.45 19.93
CA TYR A 137 14.99 33.58 18.76
C TYR A 137 14.55 32.16 19.10
N ASN A 138 14.05 31.50 18.08
CA ASN A 138 13.62 30.11 18.14
C ASN A 138 14.11 29.40 16.88
N VAL A 139 14.72 28.21 17.06
CA VAL A 139 15.19 27.36 15.97
C VAL A 139 14.64 25.97 16.17
N GLY A 140 13.85 25.49 15.21
CA GLY A 140 13.26 24.15 15.23
C GLY A 140 13.82 23.26 14.13
N VAL A 141 14.03 21.97 14.46
CA VAL A 141 14.44 20.92 13.53
C VAL A 141 13.53 19.72 13.72
N ASN A 142 12.90 19.24 12.64
CA ASN A 142 12.11 18.04 12.64
C ASN A 142 12.75 17.00 11.71
N LEU A 143 12.94 15.79 12.22
CA LEU A 143 13.48 14.66 11.48
C LEU A 143 12.50 13.49 11.61
N SER A 144 12.23 12.80 10.51
CA SER A 144 11.40 11.61 10.54
C SER A 144 11.90 10.58 9.53
N ALA A 145 11.69 9.31 9.88
CA ALA A 145 11.92 8.22 8.95
C ALA A 145 10.80 7.18 9.10
N VAL A 146 10.19 6.81 7.97
CA VAL A 146 9.10 5.82 7.92
C VAL A 146 9.46 4.74 6.94
N LYS A 147 9.24 3.48 7.33
CA LYS A 147 9.40 2.31 6.48
C LYS A 147 8.09 1.55 6.42
N ASN A 148 7.57 1.35 5.23
CA ASN A 148 6.41 0.51 4.98
C ASN A 148 6.83 -0.85 4.41
N LYS A 149 6.03 -1.86 4.65
CA LYS A 149 6.28 -3.23 4.18
C LYS A 149 4.95 -3.93 3.90
N ALA A 150 4.83 -4.53 2.74
CA ALA A 150 3.80 -5.51 2.46
C ALA A 150 4.14 -6.79 3.25
N VAL A 151 3.26 -7.19 4.17
CA VAL A 151 3.47 -8.43 4.95
C VAL A 151 2.96 -9.62 4.17
N LYS A 152 1.75 -9.47 3.62
CA LYS A 152 1.12 -10.47 2.75
C LYS A 152 0.23 -9.73 1.76
N PHE A 153 0.33 -10.06 0.50
CA PHE A 153 -0.60 -9.65 -0.56
C PHE A 153 -1.41 -10.87 -1.03
N SER A 154 -1.98 -10.83 -2.18
CA SER A 154 -3.02 -11.74 -2.65
C SER A 154 -2.69 -13.25 -2.63
N GLY A 155 -1.45 -13.64 -2.46
CA GLY A 155 -1.02 -15.03 -2.59
C GLY A 155 -0.88 -15.53 -4.03
N ASP A 156 -1.26 -14.74 -5.02
CA ASP A 156 -1.20 -15.07 -6.45
C ASP A 156 0.07 -14.51 -7.13
N GLY A 157 1.04 -14.10 -6.35
CA GLY A 157 2.27 -13.47 -6.82
C GLY A 157 2.27 -11.94 -6.72
N PRO A 158 3.28 -11.29 -7.28
CA PRO A 158 3.40 -9.85 -7.22
C PRO A 158 2.26 -9.13 -7.94
N ILE A 159 1.73 -8.09 -7.32
CA ILE A 159 0.77 -7.17 -7.96
C ILE A 159 1.57 -6.06 -8.63
N GLN A 160 1.42 -5.93 -9.93
CA GLN A 160 2.00 -4.85 -10.72
C GLN A 160 0.94 -3.82 -11.02
N THR A 161 1.28 -2.55 -10.85
CA THR A 161 0.37 -1.42 -11.07
C THR A 161 1.14 -0.22 -11.61
N GLY A 162 0.41 0.80 -12.04
CA GLY A 162 1.00 2.01 -12.57
C GLY A 162 1.84 1.73 -13.81
N GLY A 163 1.98 2.69 -14.69
CA GLY A 163 2.73 2.39 -15.87
C GLY A 163 2.85 3.56 -16.84
N PHE A 164 3.74 3.36 -17.80
CA PHE A 164 3.91 4.20 -18.96
C PHE A 164 3.84 3.31 -20.19
N ASN A 165 3.00 3.66 -21.18
CA ASN A 165 2.83 2.89 -22.43
C ASN A 165 2.50 1.39 -22.21
N SER A 166 1.59 1.07 -21.30
CA SER A 166 1.19 -0.30 -20.94
C SER A 166 2.20 -1.10 -20.10
N ASP A 167 3.38 -0.58 -19.83
CA ASP A 167 4.34 -1.23 -18.95
C ASP A 167 4.01 -0.94 -17.49
N GLN A 168 3.85 -1.96 -16.69
CA GLN A 168 3.57 -1.85 -15.26
C GLN A 168 4.88 -1.77 -14.49
N ILE A 169 5.26 -0.55 -14.08
CA ILE A 169 6.55 -0.26 -13.46
C ILE A 169 6.53 -0.19 -11.93
N ILE A 170 5.36 -0.33 -11.32
CA ILE A 170 5.22 -0.38 -9.86
C ILE A 170 4.90 -1.81 -9.45
N ARG A 171 5.66 -2.34 -8.50
CA ARG A 171 5.51 -3.71 -8.02
C ARG A 171 5.30 -3.75 -6.51
N ASN A 172 4.29 -4.52 -6.11
CA ASN A 172 4.00 -4.87 -4.73
C ASN A 172 4.11 -6.38 -4.56
N GLU A 173 4.93 -6.84 -3.62
CA GLU A 173 5.11 -8.25 -3.34
C GLU A 173 5.28 -8.53 -1.86
N ASP A 174 5.04 -9.76 -1.46
CA ASP A 174 5.16 -10.21 -0.08
C ASP A 174 6.57 -9.95 0.45
N GLY A 175 6.63 -9.31 1.61
CA GLY A 175 7.89 -8.96 2.25
C GLY A 175 8.62 -7.75 1.66
N GLY A 176 8.15 -7.19 0.53
CA GLY A 176 8.74 -6.03 -0.13
C GLY A 176 8.24 -4.69 0.41
N LEU A 177 8.88 -3.61 -0.05
CA LEU A 177 8.34 -2.26 0.11
C LEU A 177 7.12 -2.10 -0.79
N ILE A 178 6.16 -1.30 -0.31
CA ILE A 178 4.96 -0.98 -1.09
C ILE A 178 5.29 0.07 -2.13
N SER A 179 4.74 -0.13 -3.34
CA SER A 179 4.88 0.82 -4.47
C SER A 179 6.33 1.08 -4.88
N ARG A 180 7.15 0.03 -4.89
CA ARG A 180 8.52 0.15 -5.38
C ARG A 180 8.56 0.14 -6.90
N PHE A 181 9.47 0.90 -7.47
CA PHE A 181 9.79 0.80 -8.89
C PHE A 181 10.40 -0.57 -9.21
N TYR A 182 9.96 -1.12 -10.33
CA TYR A 182 10.45 -2.39 -10.85
C TYR A 182 10.67 -2.27 -12.35
N GLY A 183 11.84 -2.66 -12.81
CA GLY A 183 12.21 -2.57 -14.22
C GLY A 183 13.57 -3.21 -14.47
N TYR A 184 14.02 -3.09 -15.69
CA TYR A 184 15.34 -3.56 -16.08
C TYR A 184 16.42 -2.61 -15.58
N VAL A 185 17.53 -3.16 -15.16
CA VAL A 185 18.75 -2.41 -14.87
C VAL A 185 19.57 -2.37 -16.15
N ALA A 186 19.87 -1.15 -16.63
CA ALA A 186 20.75 -1.00 -17.78
C ALA A 186 22.20 -1.34 -17.37
N ASP A 187 22.79 -2.32 -18.02
CA ASP A 187 24.15 -2.81 -17.74
C ASP A 187 25.18 -2.19 -18.73
N GLY A 188 24.70 -1.43 -19.71
CA GLY A 188 25.53 -0.77 -20.67
C GLY A 188 24.96 -0.79 -22.09
N ILE A 189 25.77 -0.40 -23.03
CA ILE A 189 25.46 -0.41 -24.47
C ILE A 189 26.55 -1.25 -25.15
N PHE A 190 26.16 -2.21 -25.98
CA PHE A 190 27.07 -2.96 -26.79
C PHE A 190 27.86 -2.03 -27.72
N GLN A 191 29.18 -2.17 -27.72
CA GLN A 191 30.07 -1.30 -28.49
C GLN A 191 30.37 -1.87 -29.89
N ASN A 192 30.17 -3.17 -30.08
CA ASN A 192 30.44 -3.88 -31.32
C ASN A 192 29.58 -5.16 -31.43
N TRP A 193 29.57 -5.77 -32.64
CA TRP A 193 28.79 -6.96 -32.89
C TRP A 193 29.31 -8.20 -32.15
N ASP A 194 30.59 -8.25 -31.85
CA ASP A 194 31.18 -9.39 -31.12
C ASP A 194 30.64 -9.45 -29.70
N GLU A 195 30.42 -8.29 -29.04
CA GLU A 195 29.75 -8.22 -27.75
C GLU A 195 28.29 -8.67 -27.83
N VAL A 196 27.56 -8.29 -28.88
CA VAL A 196 26.18 -8.74 -29.10
C VAL A 196 26.10 -10.26 -29.24
N TYR A 197 27.01 -10.85 -30.06
CA TYR A 197 27.04 -12.29 -30.27
C TYR A 197 27.59 -13.09 -29.09
N ALA A 198 28.36 -12.46 -28.20
CA ALA A 198 28.89 -13.09 -26.99
C ALA A 198 27.92 -12.94 -25.79
N HIS A 199 26.84 -12.17 -25.96
CA HIS A 199 25.90 -11.91 -24.86
C HIS A 199 25.19 -13.19 -24.43
N THR A 200 25.33 -13.50 -23.15
CA THR A 200 24.72 -14.69 -22.54
C THR A 200 23.80 -14.27 -21.40
N ASN A 201 22.75 -15.07 -21.18
CA ASN A 201 21.90 -14.92 -20.00
C ASN A 201 22.63 -15.41 -18.73
N GLU A 202 22.00 -15.24 -17.56
CA GLU A 202 22.53 -15.69 -16.25
C GLU A 202 22.87 -17.20 -16.18
N ASN A 203 22.37 -18.02 -17.11
CA ASN A 203 22.69 -19.42 -17.22
C ASN A 203 23.81 -19.70 -18.24
N GLY A 204 24.47 -18.68 -18.76
CA GLY A 204 25.55 -18.79 -19.76
C GLY A 204 25.10 -19.20 -21.15
N LYS A 205 23.79 -19.14 -21.46
CA LYS A 205 23.24 -19.41 -22.78
C LYS A 205 23.15 -18.14 -23.59
N LEU A 206 23.59 -18.15 -24.84
CA LEU A 206 23.42 -17.02 -25.77
C LEU A 206 21.96 -16.61 -25.88
N VAL A 207 21.70 -15.32 -25.88
CA VAL A 207 20.38 -14.70 -25.93
C VAL A 207 20.04 -14.26 -27.36
#